data_866b20a5d7a9ba28e1309efaffba0594
#
_entry.id   866b20a5d7a9ba28e1309efaffba0594
#
_cell.length_a   1.000
_cell.length_b   1.000
_cell.length_c   1.000
_cell.angle_alpha   90.00
_cell.angle_beta   90.00
_cell.angle_gamma   90.00
#
_symmetry.space_group_name_H-M   'P 1'
#
loop_
_entity.id
_entity.type
_entity.pdbx_description
1 polymer ?
#
loop_
_entity_poly.entity_id
_entity_poly.type
_entity_poly.pdbx_seq_one_letter_code
_entity_poly.pdbx_strand_id
1 'polypeptide(L)'
;MLNEYIGNGQPWDLDSMNSGVQVLPPYQRSRGADWYKGTANAIYQNMNYIDRYDPDYVVVLSGDHIYKMDYSKMVAYHKEKEAACTIAVIDVPLAEASRFGILNTNRTTRFTN
;
A
#
# COMPACT_ATOMS: atom_id res chain seq x y z
N MET A 1 14.77 9.76 14.06
CA MET A 1 13.58 9.80 14.94
C MET A 1 12.49 8.81 14.49
N LEU A 2 11.76 9.01 13.36
CA LEU A 2 10.71 8.05 12.96
C LEU A 2 11.27 6.64 12.67
N ASN A 3 12.37 6.55 11.94
CA ASN A 3 13.02 5.28 11.62
C ASN A 3 13.53 4.55 12.87
N GLU A 4 14.04 5.27 13.85
CA GLU A 4 14.47 4.73 15.13
C GLU A 4 13.28 4.25 15.96
N TYR A 5 12.15 4.98 15.90
CA TYR A 5 10.92 4.58 16.57
C TYR A 5 10.33 3.31 16.00
N ILE A 6 10.34 3.15 14.68
CA ILE A 6 9.88 1.94 14.00
C ILE A 6 10.84 0.77 14.30
N GLY A 7 12.16 0.99 14.22
CA GLY A 7 13.18 -0.01 14.50
C GLY A 7 12.93 -1.31 13.73
N ASN A 8 12.94 -2.43 14.43
CA ASN A 8 12.65 -3.77 13.90
C ASN A 8 11.19 -4.22 14.09
N GLY A 9 10.32 -3.33 14.57
CA GLY A 9 8.91 -3.62 14.81
C GLY A 9 8.59 -4.30 16.14
N GLN A 10 9.55 -4.39 17.08
CA GLN A 10 9.36 -5.02 18.38
C GLN A 10 8.15 -4.47 19.17
N PRO A 11 7.86 -3.14 19.21
CA PRO A 11 6.68 -2.62 19.90
C PRO A 11 5.34 -3.17 19.39
N TRP A 12 5.31 -3.72 18.18
CA TRP A 12 4.13 -4.28 17.51
C TRP A 12 4.22 -5.80 17.32
N ASP A 13 5.18 -6.46 18.00
CA ASP A 13 5.39 -7.90 17.89
C ASP A 13 5.70 -8.40 16.46
N LEU A 14 6.40 -7.59 15.68
CA LEU A 14 6.76 -7.84 14.28
C LEU A 14 8.23 -8.25 14.09
N ASP A 15 8.96 -8.58 15.15
CA ASP A 15 10.37 -8.93 15.14
C ASP A 15 10.64 -10.45 15.16
N SER A 16 9.63 -11.27 14.92
CA SER A 16 9.77 -12.73 14.84
C SER A 16 10.55 -13.19 13.59
N MET A 17 11.05 -14.43 13.61
CA MET A 17 11.91 -14.96 12.53
C MET A 17 11.33 -14.92 11.12
N ASN A 18 9.98 -14.97 11.00
CA ASN A 18 9.27 -14.99 9.71
C ASN A 18 8.46 -13.70 9.47
N SER A 19 8.67 -12.68 10.26
CA SER A 19 8.04 -11.38 10.12
C SER A 19 9.08 -10.28 10.24
N GLY A 20 8.73 -9.06 9.97
CA GLY A 20 9.65 -7.94 10.12
C GLY A 20 9.04 -6.63 9.65
N VAL A 21 9.67 -5.56 10.08
CA VAL A 21 9.43 -4.22 9.59
C VAL A 21 10.73 -3.71 9.01
N GLN A 22 10.66 -3.15 7.82
CA GLN A 22 11.79 -2.50 7.19
C GLN A 22 11.38 -1.16 6.61
N VAL A 23 12.17 -0.15 6.93
CA VAL A 23 12.06 1.17 6.30
C VAL A 23 12.89 1.14 5.01
N LEU A 24 12.24 1.46 3.90
CA LEU A 24 12.86 1.46 2.57
C LEU A 24 12.96 2.91 2.07
N PRO A 25 14.11 3.57 2.27
CA PRO A 25 14.34 4.91 1.72
C PRO A 25 14.49 4.85 0.20
N PRO A 26 14.33 5.99 -0.52
CA PRO A 26 14.59 6.04 -1.95
C PRO A 26 16.03 5.64 -2.26
N TYR A 27 16.22 4.89 -3.34
CA TYR A 27 17.55 4.45 -3.77
C TYR A 27 18.38 5.64 -4.23
N GLN A 28 19.53 5.86 -3.58
CA GLN A 28 20.58 6.73 -4.09
C GLN A 28 21.40 5.95 -5.13
N ARG A 29 21.17 6.18 -6.39
CA ARG A 29 22.10 5.75 -7.42
C ARG A 29 23.29 6.73 -7.49
N SER A 30 24.48 6.23 -7.77
CA SER A 30 25.74 6.98 -7.83
C SER A 30 25.78 8.18 -8.81
N ARG A 31 24.71 8.46 -9.53
CA ARG A 31 24.57 9.57 -10.50
C ARG A 31 23.44 10.54 -10.19
N GLY A 32 22.94 10.57 -8.98
CA GLY A 32 21.87 11.48 -8.53
C GLY A 32 20.92 10.78 -7.60
N ALA A 33 20.44 11.49 -6.58
CA ALA A 33 19.41 10.99 -5.69
C ALA A 33 18.07 11.00 -6.44
N ASP A 34 17.61 9.85 -6.91
CA ASP A 34 16.26 9.71 -7.42
C ASP A 34 15.30 9.57 -6.24
N TRP A 35 14.75 10.71 -5.83
CA TRP A 35 13.67 10.74 -4.88
C TRP A 35 12.43 10.04 -5.47
N TYR A 36 11.57 9.51 -4.61
CA TYR A 36 10.30 8.99 -5.05
C TYR A 36 9.47 10.07 -5.75
N LYS A 37 9.10 9.81 -6.99
CA LYS A 37 8.29 10.73 -7.82
C LYS A 37 6.79 10.66 -7.52
N GLY A 38 6.42 10.01 -6.43
CA GLY A 38 5.06 9.78 -5.98
C GLY A 38 4.93 8.44 -5.26
N THR A 39 3.75 8.18 -4.72
CA THR A 39 3.49 6.97 -3.91
C THR A 39 3.66 5.68 -4.69
N ALA A 40 3.19 5.63 -5.94
CA ALA A 40 3.35 4.47 -6.80
C ALA A 40 4.82 4.20 -7.16
N ASN A 41 5.63 5.26 -7.31
CA ASN A 41 7.05 5.14 -7.58
C ASN A 41 7.82 4.55 -6.39
N ALA A 42 7.38 4.80 -5.17
CA ALA A 42 7.97 4.18 -3.99
C ALA A 42 7.82 2.65 -4.02
N ILE A 43 6.67 2.15 -4.42
CA ILE A 43 6.44 0.71 -4.59
C ILE A 43 7.28 0.17 -5.74
N TYR A 44 7.27 0.84 -6.89
CA TYR A 44 8.01 0.41 -8.07
C TYR A 44 9.52 0.29 -7.82
N GLN A 45 10.13 1.26 -7.14
CA GLN A 45 11.57 1.20 -6.81
C GLN A 45 11.91 0.05 -5.86
N ASN A 46 10.96 -0.46 -5.09
CA ASN A 46 11.14 -1.51 -4.11
C ASN A 46 10.56 -2.88 -4.53
N MET A 47 10.15 -3.02 -5.79
CA MET A 47 9.59 -4.29 -6.30
C MET A 47 10.51 -5.48 -6.04
N ASN A 48 11.80 -5.34 -6.32
CA ASN A 48 12.77 -6.41 -6.07
C ASN A 48 12.85 -6.84 -4.59
N TYR A 49 12.56 -5.92 -3.67
CA TYR A 49 12.51 -6.22 -2.25
C TYR A 49 11.26 -7.03 -1.91
N ILE A 50 10.11 -6.64 -2.48
CA ILE A 50 8.84 -7.36 -2.32
C ILE A 50 8.96 -8.77 -2.89
N ASP A 51 9.53 -8.91 -4.08
CA ASP A 51 9.70 -10.19 -4.78
C ASP A 51 10.54 -11.20 -4.00
N ARG A 52 11.45 -10.76 -3.13
CA ARG A 52 12.24 -11.67 -2.28
C ARG A 52 11.40 -12.47 -1.30
N TYR A 53 10.24 -11.97 -0.93
CA TYR A 53 9.32 -12.64 -0.01
C TYR A 53 8.33 -13.54 -0.73
N ASP A 54 8.28 -13.48 -2.07
CA ASP A 54 7.35 -14.24 -2.92
C ASP A 54 5.92 -14.25 -2.36
N PRO A 55 5.32 -13.07 -2.08
CA PRO A 55 4.04 -12.98 -1.44
C PRO A 55 2.91 -13.36 -2.39
N ASP A 56 1.93 -14.12 -1.93
CA ASP A 56 0.70 -14.40 -2.69
C ASP A 56 -0.11 -13.11 -2.93
N TYR A 57 -0.11 -12.21 -1.95
CA TYR A 57 -0.84 -10.95 -1.98
C TYR A 57 -0.04 -9.82 -1.34
N VAL A 58 -0.22 -8.62 -1.86
CA VAL A 58 0.38 -7.39 -1.30
C VAL A 58 -0.73 -6.42 -0.95
N VAL A 59 -0.76 -5.97 0.29
CA VAL A 59 -1.66 -4.91 0.76
C VAL A 59 -0.89 -3.60 0.82
N VAL A 60 -1.35 -2.61 0.06
CA VAL A 60 -0.75 -1.28 0.00
C VAL A 60 -1.62 -0.29 0.77
N LEU A 61 -1.03 0.39 1.74
CA LEU A 61 -1.72 1.36 2.58
C LEU A 61 -0.98 2.69 2.56
N SER A 62 -1.73 3.79 2.67
CA SER A 62 -1.14 5.11 2.91
C SER A 62 -0.64 5.20 4.36
N GLY A 63 0.49 5.84 4.59
CA GLY A 63 1.08 5.99 5.93
C GLY A 63 0.27 6.86 6.89
N ASP A 64 -0.65 7.67 6.36
CA ASP A 64 -1.58 8.53 7.09
C ASP A 64 -3.03 7.99 7.09
N HIS A 65 -3.19 6.71 6.76
CA HIS A 65 -4.49 6.05 6.72
C HIS A 65 -5.01 5.77 8.13
N ILE A 66 -5.86 6.65 8.64
CA ILE A 66 -6.43 6.58 9.99
C ILE A 66 -7.88 6.06 9.92
N TYR A 67 -8.08 4.90 9.32
CA TYR A 67 -9.39 4.26 9.27
C TYR A 67 -9.38 2.96 10.09
N LYS A 68 -10.43 2.76 10.86
CA LYS A 68 -10.68 1.47 11.50
C LYS A 68 -11.30 0.53 10.46
N MET A 69 -10.47 -0.22 9.78
CA MET A 69 -10.86 -1.12 8.70
C MET A 69 -10.28 -2.52 8.92
N ASP A 70 -11.09 -3.52 8.65
CA ASP A 70 -10.64 -4.91 8.64
C ASP A 70 -10.16 -5.30 7.22
N TYR A 71 -8.86 -5.26 7.02
CA TYR A 71 -8.25 -5.58 5.73
C TYR A 71 -8.41 -7.04 5.32
N SER A 72 -8.69 -7.95 6.26
CA SER A 72 -8.93 -9.35 5.95
C SER A 72 -10.15 -9.54 5.04
N LYS A 73 -11.16 -8.69 5.20
CA LYS A 73 -12.34 -8.67 4.33
C LYS A 73 -12.01 -8.25 2.91
N MET A 74 -11.13 -7.27 2.77
CA MET A 74 -10.65 -6.82 1.46
C MET A 74 -9.87 -7.93 0.74
N VAL A 75 -9.00 -8.63 1.45
CA VAL A 75 -8.25 -9.77 0.91
C VAL A 75 -9.17 -10.92 0.54
N ALA A 76 -10.17 -11.25 1.38
CA ALA A 76 -11.16 -12.28 1.09
C ALA A 76 -11.97 -11.95 -0.17
N TYR A 77 -12.39 -10.71 -0.33
CA TYR A 77 -13.08 -10.23 -1.53
C TYR A 77 -12.19 -10.33 -2.78
N HIS A 78 -10.92 -9.94 -2.67
CA HIS A 78 -9.94 -10.06 -3.74
C HIS A 78 -9.81 -11.51 -4.24
N LYS A 79 -9.71 -12.47 -3.31
CA LYS A 79 -9.66 -13.91 -3.62
C LYS A 79 -10.94 -14.40 -4.24
N GLU A 80 -12.10 -14.05 -3.70
CA GLU A 80 -13.41 -14.44 -4.22
C GLU A 80 -13.61 -13.98 -5.66
N LYS A 81 -13.14 -12.77 -5.98
CA LYS A 81 -13.29 -12.19 -7.33
C LYS A 81 -12.17 -12.59 -8.29
N GLU A 82 -11.16 -13.31 -7.81
CA GLU A 82 -9.96 -13.65 -8.60
C GLU A 82 -9.39 -12.40 -9.30
N ALA A 83 -9.41 -11.28 -8.59
CA ALA A 83 -9.03 -9.99 -9.14
C ALA A 83 -7.52 -9.84 -9.25
N ALA A 84 -7.04 -9.17 -10.29
CA ALA A 84 -5.63 -8.77 -10.37
C ALA A 84 -5.31 -7.61 -9.44
N CYS A 85 -6.30 -6.73 -9.20
CA CYS A 85 -6.16 -5.59 -8.29
C CYS A 85 -7.52 -5.29 -7.64
N THR A 86 -7.51 -4.98 -6.35
CA THR A 86 -8.69 -4.53 -5.60
C THR A 86 -8.37 -3.20 -4.95
N ILE A 87 -9.21 -2.19 -5.19
CA ILE A 87 -9.01 -0.83 -4.71
C ILE A 87 -10.18 -0.46 -3.80
N ALA A 88 -9.87 -0.09 -2.56
CA ALA A 88 -10.86 0.48 -1.65
C ALA A 88 -11.15 1.94 -2.05
N VAL A 89 -12.41 2.28 -2.14
CA VAL A 89 -12.87 3.62 -2.52
C VAL A 89 -13.93 4.13 -1.55
N ILE A 90 -14.09 5.44 -1.51
CA ILE A 90 -15.16 6.12 -0.79
C ILE A 90 -15.88 7.06 -1.74
N ASP A 91 -17.17 7.25 -1.53
CA ASP A 91 -17.94 8.26 -2.25
C ASP A 91 -17.61 9.64 -1.70
N VAL A 92 -17.35 10.58 -2.59
CA VAL A 92 -17.09 11.98 -2.24
C VAL A 92 -18.01 12.92 -3.02
N PRO A 93 -18.44 14.06 -2.44
CA PRO A 93 -19.20 15.06 -3.15
C PRO A 93 -18.46 15.57 -4.39
N LEU A 94 -19.18 15.78 -5.49
CA LEU A 94 -18.58 16.24 -6.75
C LEU A 94 -17.79 17.55 -6.59
N ALA A 95 -18.22 18.43 -5.69
CA ALA A 95 -17.53 19.68 -5.39
C ALA A 95 -16.12 19.48 -4.82
N GLU A 96 -15.85 18.34 -4.16
CA GLU A 96 -14.58 18.00 -3.57
C GLU A 96 -13.72 17.08 -4.45
N ALA A 97 -14.27 16.60 -5.55
CA ALA A 97 -13.64 15.62 -6.42
C ALA A 97 -12.26 16.08 -6.96
N SER A 98 -12.07 17.38 -7.16
CA SER A 98 -10.78 17.92 -7.63
C SER A 98 -9.61 17.74 -6.66
N ARG A 99 -9.90 17.41 -5.40
CA ARG A 99 -8.88 17.21 -4.35
C ARG A 99 -8.43 15.75 -4.22
N PHE A 100 -9.12 14.83 -4.87
CA PHE A 100 -8.92 13.39 -4.76
C PHE A 100 -8.62 12.76 -6.11
N GLY A 101 -8.00 11.59 -6.09
CA GLY A 101 -7.95 10.70 -7.24
C GLY A 101 -9.34 10.12 -7.50
N ILE A 102 -9.91 10.38 -8.66
CA ILE A 102 -11.24 9.92 -9.02
C ILE A 102 -11.16 8.70 -9.93
N LEU A 103 -11.90 7.65 -9.58
CA LEU A 103 -12.08 6.48 -10.41
C LEU A 103 -13.30 6.65 -11.33
N ASN A 104 -13.09 6.44 -12.62
CA ASN A 104 -14.17 6.23 -13.56
C ASN A 104 -14.43 4.73 -13.68
N THR A 105 -15.66 4.31 -13.37
CA THR A 105 -16.08 2.92 -13.47
C THR A 105 -17.12 2.76 -14.57
N ASN A 106 -17.03 1.68 -15.33
CA ASN A 106 -18.14 1.27 -16.17
C ASN A 106 -19.12 0.41 -15.36
N ARG A 107 -20.34 0.20 -15.89
CA ARG A 107 -21.40 -0.55 -15.18
C ARG A 107 -21.05 -1.98 -14.78
N THR A 108 -19.94 -2.53 -15.24
CA THR A 108 -19.51 -3.91 -14.98
C THR A 108 -18.61 -4.01 -13.75
N THR A 109 -18.06 -2.90 -13.29
CA THR A 109 -17.17 -2.86 -12.13
C THR A 109 -18.00 -2.48 -10.90
N ARG A 110 -18.54 -3.47 -10.20
CA ARG A 110 -19.20 -3.24 -8.91
C ARG A 110 -18.13 -3.04 -7.84
N PHE A 111 -17.99 -1.81 -7.40
CA PHE A 111 -17.44 -1.53 -6.08
C PHE A 111 -18.61 -1.58 -5.10
N THR A 112 -18.67 -2.57 -4.24
CA THR A 112 -19.62 -2.61 -3.12
C THR A 112 -18.87 -2.19 -1.87
N ASN A 113 -19.47 -1.28 -1.11
CA ASN A 113 -19.04 -0.87 0.23
C ASN A 113 -18.81 -2.04 1.17
#